data_27582ba52112a4ee4a2a9658d5863e7a
#
_entry.id   27582ba52112a4ee4a2a9658d5863e7a
#
_cell.length_a   1.000
_cell.length_b   1.000
_cell.length_c   1.000
_cell.angle_alpha   90.00
_cell.angle_beta   90.00
_cell.angle_gamma   90.00
#
_symmetry.space_group_name_H-M   'P 1'
#
loop_
_entity.id
_entity.type
_entity.pdbx_description
1 polymer ?
#
loop_
_entity_poly.entity_id
_entity_poly.type
_entity_poly.pdbx_seq_one_letter_code
_entity_poly.pdbx_strand_id
1 'polypeptide(L)'
;FEGVVKGTDDVTDLAVVEIQNSTGDLPIAPLGNSSDIQVGDWAIAVGNPVGLNNTVTLGIISTLTRSSAQVGIPDKRIDFLQTDAAINPGNSGGPLLNERGEVIGINTAIRPDANGIGFAIPIDQAREITDTLAAGRQVPHPYVGVQMRTLTPELARRNNSNPNSPFTIPEVPGVLVLRVLPNTPAEAAGLRLGDVITAIDGQPIDDAAQLQSIVDGSGLNKGLQFSVIRGDRNLKLRVVTTQLQGMPQS
;
A
#
# COMPACT_ATOMS: atom_id res chain seq x y z
N PHE A 1 18.34 13.80 21.29
CA PHE A 1 19.10 12.55 21.16
C PHE A 1 19.68 12.44 19.76
N GLU A 2 20.80 11.77 19.64
CA GLU A 2 21.32 11.29 18.36
C GLU A 2 20.65 9.97 18.01
N GLY A 3 20.44 9.70 16.72
CA GLY A 3 19.85 8.47 16.24
C GLY A 3 20.62 7.87 15.07
N VAL A 4 20.60 6.55 14.96
CA VAL A 4 21.17 5.80 13.85
C VAL A 4 20.06 5.08 13.11
N VAL A 5 19.94 5.33 11.80
CA VAL A 5 19.00 4.60 10.94
C VAL A 5 19.45 3.14 10.83
N LYS A 6 18.62 2.21 11.28
CA LYS A 6 18.87 0.77 11.21
C LYS A 6 18.42 0.17 9.89
N GLY A 7 17.30 0.64 9.38
CA GLY A 7 16.75 0.19 8.10
C GLY A 7 15.65 1.13 7.61
N THR A 8 15.48 1.16 6.31
CA THR A 8 14.45 1.95 5.61
C THR A 8 13.72 1.07 4.62
N ASP A 9 12.45 1.40 4.39
CA ASP A 9 11.64 0.77 3.35
C ASP A 9 10.85 1.82 2.57
N ASP A 10 11.29 2.09 1.36
CA ASP A 10 10.67 3.11 0.49
C ASP A 10 9.26 2.73 0.03
N VAL A 11 8.93 1.44 0.02
CA VAL A 11 7.61 0.95 -0.43
C VAL A 11 6.52 1.24 0.59
N THR A 12 6.85 1.10 1.89
CA THR A 12 5.94 1.40 3.01
C THR A 12 6.17 2.77 3.63
N ASP A 13 7.18 3.53 3.17
CA ASP A 13 7.54 4.85 3.70
C ASP A 13 7.92 4.85 5.18
N LEU A 14 8.56 3.76 5.64
CA LEU A 14 8.93 3.56 7.05
C LEU A 14 10.44 3.43 7.22
N ALA A 15 10.90 3.86 8.40
CA ALA A 15 12.27 3.67 8.84
C ALA A 15 12.31 3.28 10.32
N VAL A 16 13.30 2.50 10.70
CA VAL A 16 13.65 2.24 12.10
C VAL A 16 14.92 3.01 12.46
N VAL A 17 14.82 3.83 13.50
CA VAL A 17 15.92 4.65 14.02
C VAL A 17 16.19 4.24 15.46
N GLU A 18 17.43 3.84 15.74
CA GLU A 18 17.89 3.52 17.10
C GLU A 18 18.40 4.79 17.79
N ILE A 19 17.83 5.11 18.93
CA ILE A 19 18.27 6.24 19.74
C ILE A 19 19.60 5.88 20.41
N GLN A 20 20.61 6.75 20.25
CA GLN A 20 21.93 6.56 20.81
C GLN A 20 22.08 7.31 22.15
N ASN A 21 22.97 6.81 22.99
CA ASN A 21 23.37 7.49 24.25
C ASN A 21 22.20 7.87 25.18
N SER A 22 21.12 7.09 25.18
CA SER A 22 20.07 7.26 26.19
C SER A 22 20.59 6.80 27.55
N THR A 23 20.71 7.72 28.50
CA THR A 23 21.21 7.45 29.87
C THR A 23 20.06 7.22 30.83
N GLY A 24 19.03 6.47 30.47
CA GLY A 24 17.89 6.21 31.34
C GLY A 24 16.73 5.58 30.58
N ASP A 25 15.69 5.22 31.33
CA ASP A 25 14.45 4.71 30.79
C ASP A 25 13.68 5.83 30.07
N LEU A 26 13.65 5.79 28.76
CA LEU A 26 12.81 6.69 27.96
C LEU A 26 11.34 6.26 28.08
N PRO A 27 10.40 7.20 28.21
CA PRO A 27 8.98 6.88 28.10
C PRO A 27 8.66 6.24 26.76
N ILE A 28 7.97 5.10 26.79
CA ILE A 28 7.58 4.35 25.59
C ILE A 28 6.08 4.53 25.39
N ALA A 29 5.68 4.93 24.19
CA ALA A 29 4.27 4.93 23.81
C ALA A 29 3.79 3.49 23.57
N PRO A 30 2.70 3.04 24.21
CA PRO A 30 2.16 1.71 23.97
C PRO A 30 1.63 1.62 22.53
N LEU A 31 1.92 0.49 21.87
CA LEU A 31 1.36 0.21 20.54
C LEU A 31 -0.04 -0.39 20.70
N GLY A 32 -1.02 0.25 20.08
CA GLY A 32 -2.38 -0.25 19.94
C GLY A 32 -2.51 -1.33 18.87
N ASN A 33 -3.73 -1.56 18.41
CA ASN A 33 -4.06 -2.48 17.33
C ASN A 33 -4.90 -1.72 16.28
N SER A 34 -4.35 -1.55 15.08
CA SER A 34 -5.06 -0.82 14.02
C SER A 34 -6.19 -1.63 13.38
N SER A 35 -6.24 -2.96 13.61
CA SER A 35 -7.33 -3.81 13.14
C SER A 35 -8.61 -3.70 13.98
N ASP A 36 -8.52 -3.18 15.23
CA ASP A 36 -9.64 -3.06 16.15
C ASP A 36 -10.35 -1.70 16.07
N ILE A 37 -9.77 -0.73 15.34
CA ILE A 37 -10.33 0.62 15.22
C ILE A 37 -11.54 0.67 14.30
N GLN A 38 -12.42 1.64 14.56
CA GLN A 38 -13.63 1.87 13.78
C GLN A 38 -13.70 3.31 13.29
N VAL A 39 -14.46 3.52 12.21
CA VAL A 39 -14.79 4.88 11.76
C VAL A 39 -15.56 5.59 12.86
N GLY A 40 -15.10 6.79 13.21
CA GLY A 40 -15.62 7.59 14.32
C GLY A 40 -14.81 7.51 15.60
N ASP A 41 -13.85 6.59 15.74
CA ASP A 41 -12.94 6.54 16.89
C ASP A 41 -12.05 7.78 16.93
N TRP A 42 -11.66 8.19 18.15
CA TRP A 42 -10.77 9.33 18.33
C TRP A 42 -9.41 9.10 17.70
N ALA A 43 -8.92 10.12 17.02
CA ALA A 43 -7.62 10.18 16.38
C ALA A 43 -6.85 11.40 16.88
N ILE A 44 -5.77 11.19 17.63
CA ILE A 44 -4.96 12.24 18.25
C ILE A 44 -3.59 12.21 17.58
N ALA A 45 -3.31 13.20 16.74
CA ALA A 45 -2.00 13.30 16.08
C ALA A 45 -1.05 14.17 16.93
N VAL A 46 0.15 13.66 17.11
CA VAL A 46 1.22 14.36 17.84
C VAL A 46 2.39 14.63 16.91
N GLY A 47 2.95 15.82 16.99
CA GLY A 47 4.09 16.20 16.16
C GLY A 47 4.72 17.52 16.60
N ASN A 48 5.66 18.00 15.80
CA ASN A 48 6.34 19.28 16.01
C ASN A 48 6.33 20.09 14.68
N PRO A 49 5.15 20.57 14.25
CA PRO A 49 5.03 21.29 12.99
C PRO A 49 5.74 22.62 13.04
N VAL A 50 6.49 22.95 11.98
CA VAL A 50 7.08 24.28 11.73
C VAL A 50 7.99 24.80 12.85
N GLY A 51 8.59 23.88 13.66
CA GLY A 51 9.44 24.29 14.80
C GLY A 51 8.67 24.89 16.00
N LEU A 52 7.33 24.80 15.98
CA LEU A 52 6.47 25.11 17.11
C LEU A 52 6.44 23.87 18.02
N ASN A 53 6.85 24.05 19.30
CA ASN A 53 6.95 22.95 20.27
C ASN A 53 5.66 22.13 20.35
N ASN A 54 5.82 20.82 20.40
CA ASN A 54 4.82 19.78 20.69
C ASN A 54 3.36 20.18 20.38
N THR A 55 2.94 19.92 19.17
CA THR A 55 1.56 20.18 18.72
C THR A 55 0.75 18.90 18.80
N VAL A 56 -0.43 18.99 19.38
CA VAL A 56 -1.42 17.92 19.43
C VAL A 56 -2.67 18.39 18.67
N THR A 57 -3.13 17.56 17.75
CA THR A 57 -4.40 17.81 17.04
C THR A 57 -5.35 16.64 17.27
N LEU A 58 -6.64 16.94 17.34
CA LEU A 58 -7.70 15.98 17.61
C LEU A 58 -8.67 15.93 16.44
N GLY A 59 -9.06 14.74 16.07
CA GLY A 59 -10.08 14.41 15.08
C GLY A 59 -10.61 13.01 15.31
N ILE A 60 -11.12 12.40 14.23
CA ILE A 60 -11.62 11.03 14.23
C ILE A 60 -11.02 10.22 13.09
N ILE A 61 -11.12 8.90 13.17
CA ILE A 61 -10.90 8.01 12.03
C ILE A 61 -12.04 8.18 11.05
N SER A 62 -11.74 8.69 9.87
CA SER A 62 -12.73 8.95 8.81
C SER A 62 -12.93 7.75 7.87
N THR A 63 -11.86 6.95 7.68
CA THR A 63 -11.88 5.73 6.85
C THR A 63 -10.73 4.83 7.26
N LEU A 64 -10.97 3.51 7.25
CA LEU A 64 -9.98 2.52 7.68
C LEU A 64 -8.99 2.11 6.57
N THR A 65 -9.39 2.27 5.31
CA THR A 65 -8.61 1.77 4.17
C THR A 65 -8.68 2.76 3.01
N ARG A 66 -7.56 3.40 2.72
CA ARG A 66 -7.34 4.20 1.52
C ARG A 66 -6.05 3.75 0.86
N SER A 67 -6.15 3.11 -0.29
CA SER A 67 -4.95 2.70 -1.00
C SER A 67 -4.13 3.91 -1.42
N SER A 68 -2.81 3.76 -1.42
CA SER A 68 -1.86 4.78 -1.86
C SER A 68 -2.17 5.31 -3.25
N ALA A 69 -2.66 4.48 -4.17
CA ALA A 69 -3.11 4.89 -5.49
C ALA A 69 -4.32 5.85 -5.46
N GLN A 70 -5.28 5.65 -4.53
CA GLN A 70 -6.45 6.52 -4.37
C GLN A 70 -6.08 7.90 -3.80
N VAL A 71 -5.00 7.97 -3.05
CA VAL A 71 -4.50 9.23 -2.46
C VAL A 71 -3.48 9.94 -3.33
N GLY A 72 -3.15 9.40 -4.51
CA GLY A 72 -2.24 10.02 -5.47
C GLY A 72 -0.77 9.64 -5.28
N ILE A 73 -0.48 8.57 -4.56
CA ILE A 73 0.88 8.05 -4.29
C ILE A 73 0.97 6.59 -4.79
N PRO A 74 0.85 6.35 -6.11
CA PRO A 74 0.71 4.98 -6.65
C PRO A 74 1.96 4.10 -6.47
N ASP A 75 3.11 4.70 -6.16
CA ASP A 75 4.39 4.00 -6.02
C ASP A 75 4.59 3.37 -4.62
N LYS A 76 3.71 3.68 -3.69
CA LYS A 76 3.70 3.10 -2.34
C LYS A 76 2.70 1.94 -2.27
N ARG A 77 2.93 1.01 -1.34
CA ARG A 77 2.01 -0.09 -1.04
C ARG A 77 1.52 0.03 0.39
N ILE A 78 0.65 1.00 0.59
CA ILE A 78 0.11 1.35 1.90
C ILE A 78 -1.40 1.49 1.77
N ASP A 79 -2.12 0.88 2.68
CA ASP A 79 -3.53 1.14 2.93
C ASP A 79 -3.62 2.07 4.14
N PHE A 80 -3.82 3.34 3.90
CA PHE A 80 -3.81 4.38 4.93
C PHE A 80 -5.09 4.39 5.77
N LEU A 81 -4.93 4.71 7.05
CA LEU A 81 -5.99 5.28 7.86
C LEU A 81 -6.20 6.73 7.42
N GLN A 82 -7.44 7.13 7.23
CA GLN A 82 -7.80 8.52 6.98
C GLN A 82 -8.35 9.16 8.25
N THR A 83 -7.92 10.38 8.56
CA THR A 83 -8.39 11.16 9.70
C THR A 83 -8.64 12.62 9.30
N ASP A 84 -9.53 13.31 10.02
CA ASP A 84 -9.70 14.75 9.95
C ASP A 84 -8.90 15.51 11.04
N ALA A 85 -8.19 14.79 11.92
CA ALA A 85 -7.16 15.40 12.74
C ALA A 85 -6.17 16.15 11.85
N ALA A 86 -5.85 17.39 12.19
CA ALA A 86 -5.00 18.23 11.36
C ALA A 86 -3.58 17.65 11.26
N ILE A 87 -3.22 17.11 10.10
CA ILE A 87 -1.87 16.67 9.76
C ILE A 87 -1.22 17.77 8.91
N ASN A 88 -0.04 18.21 9.32
CA ASN A 88 0.71 19.27 8.66
C ASN A 88 2.20 18.90 8.61
N PRO A 89 3.01 19.56 7.76
CA PRO A 89 4.46 19.39 7.82
C PRO A 89 5.01 19.55 9.24
N GLY A 90 5.69 18.51 9.74
CA GLY A 90 6.17 18.38 11.12
C GLY A 90 5.41 17.37 11.99
N ASN A 91 4.20 16.95 11.59
CA ASN A 91 3.53 15.80 12.23
C ASN A 91 3.92 14.46 11.57
N SER A 92 4.40 14.49 10.32
CA SER A 92 4.82 13.28 9.59
C SER A 92 5.92 12.55 10.35
N GLY A 93 5.80 11.23 10.48
CA GLY A 93 6.65 10.38 11.33
C GLY A 93 6.24 10.36 12.79
N GLY A 94 5.38 11.28 13.25
CA GLY A 94 4.80 11.29 14.58
C GLY A 94 3.65 10.29 14.73
N PRO A 95 3.25 9.95 15.97
CA PRO A 95 2.21 8.98 16.22
C PRO A 95 0.80 9.56 15.99
N LEU A 96 -0.08 8.70 15.48
CA LEU A 96 -1.53 8.83 15.61
C LEU A 96 -1.96 7.94 16.78
N LEU A 97 -2.60 8.54 17.79
CA LEU A 97 -3.00 7.86 19.01
C LEU A 97 -4.52 7.71 19.08
N ASN A 98 -4.97 6.70 19.81
CA ASN A 98 -6.36 6.57 20.24
C ASN A 98 -6.61 7.31 21.57
N GLU A 99 -7.84 7.26 22.08
CA GLU A 99 -8.24 7.88 23.35
C GLU A 99 -7.49 7.35 24.59
N ARG A 100 -6.89 6.15 24.51
CA ARG A 100 -6.08 5.54 25.57
C ARG A 100 -4.61 5.91 25.48
N GLY A 101 -4.21 6.74 24.50
CA GLY A 101 -2.81 7.10 24.25
C GLY A 101 -1.99 5.99 23.61
N GLU A 102 -2.63 4.99 23.03
CA GLU A 102 -1.95 3.91 22.29
C GLU A 102 -1.76 4.33 20.83
N VAL A 103 -0.60 4.00 20.26
CA VAL A 103 -0.29 4.29 18.85
C VAL A 103 -1.09 3.37 17.93
N ILE A 104 -1.97 3.94 17.13
CA ILE A 104 -2.78 3.23 16.13
C ILE A 104 -2.27 3.45 14.70
N GLY A 105 -1.39 4.43 14.50
CA GLY A 105 -0.79 4.71 13.20
C GLY A 105 0.39 5.67 13.29
N ILE A 106 1.08 5.82 12.15
CA ILE A 106 2.18 6.78 11.97
C ILE A 106 1.74 7.81 10.94
N ASN A 107 1.67 9.08 11.34
CA ASN A 107 1.26 10.18 10.46
C ASN A 107 2.22 10.30 9.28
N THR A 108 1.70 10.46 8.05
CA THR A 108 2.59 10.52 6.89
C THR A 108 2.21 11.59 5.88
N ALA A 109 1.11 11.45 5.19
CA ALA A 109 0.78 12.29 4.06
C ALA A 109 -0.41 13.21 4.34
N ILE A 110 -0.44 14.31 3.63
CA ILE A 110 -1.60 15.17 3.48
C ILE A 110 -1.97 15.24 2.00
N ARG A 111 -3.24 15.47 1.72
CA ARG A 111 -3.66 15.90 0.38
C ARG A 111 -3.57 17.42 0.32
N PRO A 112 -2.62 18.00 -0.44
CA PRO A 112 -2.44 19.45 -0.47
C PRO A 112 -3.68 20.23 -0.90
N ASP A 113 -4.54 19.59 -1.70
CA ASP A 113 -5.74 20.19 -2.29
C ASP A 113 -7.01 19.99 -1.45
N ALA A 114 -6.93 19.35 -0.27
CA ALA A 114 -8.10 19.03 0.54
C ALA A 114 -7.85 19.32 2.02
N ASN A 115 -8.63 20.23 2.57
CA ASN A 115 -8.61 20.51 4.01
C ASN A 115 -9.33 19.37 4.78
N GLY A 116 -8.78 19.00 5.94
CA GLY A 116 -9.39 17.99 6.80
C GLY A 116 -9.24 16.55 6.29
N ILE A 117 -8.23 16.28 5.46
CA ILE A 117 -7.88 14.93 5.01
C ILE A 117 -6.42 14.67 5.31
N GLY A 118 -6.17 13.97 6.41
CA GLY A 118 -4.86 13.46 6.81
C GLY A 118 -4.80 11.94 6.65
N PHE A 119 -3.59 11.41 6.53
CA PHE A 119 -3.34 9.98 6.39
C PHE A 119 -2.29 9.50 7.38
N ALA A 120 -2.48 8.28 7.87
CA ALA A 120 -1.50 7.59 8.70
C ALA A 120 -1.32 6.15 8.24
N ILE A 121 -0.11 5.63 8.35
CA ILE A 121 0.22 4.23 8.13
C ILE A 121 -0.30 3.44 9.34
N PRO A 122 -1.13 2.39 9.17
CA PRO A 122 -1.61 1.57 10.27
C PRO A 122 -0.46 0.99 11.09
N ILE A 123 -0.60 0.97 12.41
CA ILE A 123 0.49 0.49 13.28
C ILE A 123 0.78 -1.00 13.09
N ASP A 124 -0.21 -1.81 12.73
CA ASP A 124 0.01 -3.24 12.50
C ASP A 124 0.90 -3.46 11.28
N GLN A 125 0.75 -2.67 10.20
CA GLN A 125 1.63 -2.71 9.04
C GLN A 125 3.08 -2.32 9.41
N ALA A 126 3.26 -1.30 10.26
CA ALA A 126 4.58 -0.93 10.76
C ALA A 126 5.20 -2.06 11.59
N ARG A 127 4.39 -2.68 12.46
CA ARG A 127 4.84 -3.79 13.33
C ARG A 127 5.33 -4.99 12.53
N GLU A 128 4.68 -5.34 11.42
CA GLU A 128 5.06 -6.47 10.57
C GLU A 128 6.49 -6.38 10.02
N ILE A 129 6.97 -5.16 9.76
CA ILE A 129 8.28 -4.95 9.14
C ILE A 129 9.36 -4.44 10.09
N THR A 130 8.98 -4.03 11.32
CA THR A 130 9.89 -3.40 12.30
C THR A 130 11.11 -4.27 12.60
N ASP A 131 10.92 -5.57 12.89
CA ASP A 131 12.02 -6.48 13.20
C ASP A 131 12.98 -6.68 12.02
N THR A 132 12.44 -6.67 10.80
CA THR A 132 13.24 -6.79 9.58
C THR A 132 14.11 -5.54 9.39
N LEU A 133 13.52 -4.36 9.56
CA LEU A 133 14.23 -3.08 9.45
C LEU A 133 15.23 -2.89 10.60
N ALA A 134 14.86 -3.24 11.84
CA ALA A 134 15.74 -3.15 13.00
C ALA A 134 17.01 -4.04 12.86
N ALA A 135 16.86 -5.17 12.17
CA ALA A 135 17.98 -6.06 11.82
C ALA A 135 18.79 -5.58 10.60
N GLY A 136 18.47 -4.43 10.01
CA GLY A 136 19.13 -3.90 8.81
C GLY A 136 18.86 -4.74 7.56
N ARG A 137 17.77 -5.52 7.55
CA ARG A 137 17.42 -6.38 6.41
C ARG A 137 16.38 -5.70 5.52
N GLN A 138 16.40 -6.06 4.23
CA GLN A 138 15.41 -5.59 3.27
C GLN A 138 14.05 -6.27 3.52
N VAL A 139 12.98 -5.46 3.51
CA VAL A 139 11.60 -5.96 3.57
C VAL A 139 11.25 -6.63 2.23
N PRO A 140 10.71 -7.86 2.25
CA PRO A 140 10.27 -8.52 1.02
C PRO A 140 9.00 -7.85 0.47
N HIS A 141 9.07 -7.41 -0.79
CA HIS A 141 7.91 -6.90 -1.55
C HIS A 141 7.75 -7.71 -2.83
N PRO A 142 7.01 -8.82 -2.80
CA PRO A 142 6.76 -9.62 -4.00
C PRO A 142 6.08 -8.80 -5.09
N TYR A 143 6.54 -8.98 -6.34
CA TYR A 143 6.15 -8.13 -7.44
C TYR A 143 6.08 -8.92 -8.75
N VAL A 144 5.14 -8.56 -9.64
CA VAL A 144 4.97 -9.18 -10.95
C VAL A 144 5.13 -8.21 -12.12
N GLY A 145 4.86 -6.92 -11.96
CA GLY A 145 5.12 -5.89 -12.97
C GLY A 145 3.98 -5.62 -13.94
N VAL A 146 2.76 -5.47 -13.43
CA VAL A 146 1.60 -5.08 -14.22
C VAL A 146 0.95 -3.81 -13.67
N GLN A 147 0.50 -2.94 -14.56
CA GLN A 147 -0.52 -1.95 -14.24
C GLN A 147 -1.88 -2.55 -14.58
N MET A 148 -2.79 -2.53 -13.63
CA MET A 148 -4.03 -3.27 -13.71
C MET A 148 -5.22 -2.45 -13.20
N ARG A 149 -6.42 -2.95 -13.54
CA ARG A 149 -7.67 -2.36 -13.08
C ARG A 149 -8.69 -3.47 -12.84
N THR A 150 -9.51 -3.32 -11.83
CA THR A 150 -10.70 -4.17 -11.65
C THR A 150 -11.59 -4.08 -12.87
N LEU A 151 -11.94 -5.23 -13.43
CA LEU A 151 -12.85 -5.37 -14.56
C LEU A 151 -14.19 -5.88 -14.05
N THR A 152 -15.25 -5.09 -14.32
CA THR A 152 -16.62 -5.54 -14.17
C THR A 152 -17.24 -5.79 -15.57
N PRO A 153 -18.29 -6.64 -15.66
CA PRO A 153 -19.00 -6.83 -16.93
C PRO A 153 -19.55 -5.52 -17.52
N GLU A 154 -19.97 -4.57 -16.68
CA GLU A 154 -20.44 -3.25 -17.13
C GLU A 154 -19.32 -2.44 -17.77
N LEU A 155 -18.12 -2.47 -17.17
CA LEU A 155 -16.95 -1.78 -17.70
C LEU A 155 -16.55 -2.38 -19.05
N ALA A 156 -16.56 -3.72 -19.15
CA ALA A 156 -16.28 -4.43 -20.41
C ALA A 156 -17.31 -4.04 -21.51
N ARG A 157 -18.62 -4.06 -21.21
CA ARG A 157 -19.66 -3.63 -22.17
C ARG A 157 -19.48 -2.19 -22.61
N ARG A 158 -19.17 -1.27 -21.67
CA ARG A 158 -18.91 0.14 -22.00
C ARG A 158 -17.71 0.29 -22.92
N ASN A 159 -16.62 -0.45 -22.67
CA ASN A 159 -15.45 -0.47 -23.53
C ASN A 159 -15.80 -1.00 -24.94
N ASN A 160 -16.51 -2.13 -25.00
CA ASN A 160 -16.84 -2.80 -26.24
C ASN A 160 -17.83 -2.00 -27.11
N SER A 161 -18.66 -1.16 -26.49
CA SER A 161 -19.58 -0.26 -27.17
C SER A 161 -18.91 0.99 -27.73
N ASN A 162 -17.65 1.26 -27.37
CA ASN A 162 -16.91 2.41 -27.85
C ASN A 162 -16.19 2.05 -29.16
N PRO A 163 -16.56 2.68 -30.31
CA PRO A 163 -15.94 2.39 -31.61
C PRO A 163 -14.42 2.68 -31.64
N ASN A 164 -13.93 3.53 -30.75
CA ASN A 164 -12.51 3.88 -30.64
C ASN A 164 -11.72 2.95 -29.70
N SER A 165 -12.35 1.93 -29.16
CA SER A 165 -11.68 0.99 -28.27
C SER A 165 -10.64 0.17 -29.05
N PRO A 166 -9.39 0.09 -28.59
CA PRO A 166 -8.31 -0.61 -29.30
C PRO A 166 -8.49 -2.14 -29.31
N PHE A 167 -9.32 -2.69 -28.43
CA PHE A 167 -9.59 -4.12 -28.31
C PHE A 167 -10.92 -4.39 -27.60
N THR A 168 -11.48 -5.57 -27.88
CA THR A 168 -12.67 -6.07 -27.17
C THR A 168 -12.23 -6.78 -25.89
N ILE A 169 -12.96 -6.54 -24.79
CA ILE A 169 -12.70 -7.11 -23.48
C ILE A 169 -13.79 -8.16 -23.18
N PRO A 170 -13.47 -9.35 -22.68
CA PRO A 170 -14.45 -10.33 -22.25
C PRO A 170 -15.32 -9.77 -21.11
N GLU A 171 -16.63 -10.01 -21.18
CA GLU A 171 -17.62 -9.50 -20.22
C GLU A 171 -17.69 -10.39 -18.97
N VAL A 172 -16.55 -10.53 -18.29
CA VAL A 172 -16.40 -11.34 -17.07
C VAL A 172 -15.80 -10.48 -15.93
N PRO A 173 -16.03 -10.82 -14.67
CA PRO A 173 -15.30 -10.22 -13.56
C PRO A 173 -13.83 -10.65 -13.60
N GLY A 174 -12.95 -9.82 -13.05
CA GLY A 174 -11.53 -10.11 -12.98
C GLY A 174 -10.64 -8.87 -12.98
N VAL A 175 -9.41 -9.02 -13.43
CA VAL A 175 -8.41 -7.96 -13.46
C VAL A 175 -7.89 -7.74 -14.87
N LEU A 176 -8.17 -6.55 -15.42
CA LEU A 176 -7.70 -6.13 -16.74
C LEU A 176 -6.26 -5.63 -16.65
N VAL A 177 -5.36 -6.18 -17.44
CA VAL A 177 -3.99 -5.71 -17.62
C VAL A 177 -4.00 -4.49 -18.55
N LEU A 178 -3.66 -3.33 -18.00
CA LEU A 178 -3.55 -2.06 -18.72
C LEU A 178 -2.15 -1.84 -19.31
N ARG A 179 -1.12 -2.36 -18.63
CA ARG A 179 0.26 -2.30 -19.10
C ARG A 179 1.09 -3.39 -18.43
N VAL A 180 2.00 -3.96 -19.17
CA VAL A 180 3.07 -4.81 -18.64
C VAL A 180 4.35 -4.00 -18.65
N LEU A 181 5.03 -3.95 -17.51
CA LEU A 181 6.27 -3.19 -17.36
C LEU A 181 7.43 -4.00 -17.94
N PRO A 182 8.41 -3.34 -18.59
CA PRO A 182 9.54 -4.04 -19.20
C PRO A 182 10.46 -4.64 -18.13
N ASN A 183 11.14 -5.73 -18.48
CA ASN A 183 12.07 -6.45 -17.62
C ASN A 183 11.42 -6.98 -16.32
N THR A 184 10.16 -7.39 -16.38
CA THR A 184 9.40 -7.88 -15.23
C THR A 184 8.99 -9.34 -15.37
N PRO A 185 8.63 -10.02 -14.27
CA PRO A 185 8.08 -11.36 -14.31
C PRO A 185 6.84 -11.52 -15.19
N ALA A 186 5.98 -10.51 -15.23
CA ALA A 186 4.78 -10.51 -16.07
C ALA A 186 5.15 -10.51 -17.57
N GLU A 187 6.13 -9.71 -17.98
CA GLU A 187 6.63 -9.72 -19.36
C GLU A 187 7.27 -11.07 -19.71
N ALA A 188 8.14 -11.58 -18.83
CA ALA A 188 8.79 -12.88 -19.04
C ALA A 188 7.79 -14.04 -19.13
N ALA A 189 6.68 -13.97 -18.38
CA ALA A 189 5.59 -14.93 -18.45
C ALA A 189 4.70 -14.78 -19.70
N GLY A 190 4.86 -13.68 -20.45
CA GLY A 190 4.10 -13.39 -21.67
C GLY A 190 2.72 -12.78 -21.42
N LEU A 191 2.49 -12.13 -20.27
CA LEU A 191 1.32 -11.27 -20.07
C LEU A 191 1.35 -10.09 -21.05
N ARG A 192 0.18 -9.60 -21.45
CA ARG A 192 0.04 -8.52 -22.43
C ARG A 192 -1.08 -7.55 -22.05
N LEU A 193 -1.01 -6.34 -22.59
CA LEU A 193 -2.12 -5.40 -22.58
C LEU A 193 -3.40 -6.08 -23.09
N GLY A 194 -4.50 -5.87 -22.38
CA GLY A 194 -5.82 -6.42 -22.71
C GLY A 194 -6.07 -7.84 -22.19
N ASP A 195 -5.10 -8.47 -21.54
CA ASP A 195 -5.33 -9.72 -20.82
C ASP A 195 -6.27 -9.50 -19.65
N VAL A 196 -7.16 -10.45 -19.38
CA VAL A 196 -8.01 -10.47 -18.21
C VAL A 196 -7.60 -11.64 -17.32
N ILE A 197 -7.11 -11.33 -16.13
CA ILE A 197 -6.74 -12.34 -15.13
C ILE A 197 -8.00 -12.67 -14.33
N THR A 198 -8.38 -13.95 -14.31
CA THR A 198 -9.62 -14.44 -13.68
C THR A 198 -9.37 -15.36 -12.50
N ALA A 199 -8.15 -15.92 -12.36
CA ALA A 199 -7.78 -16.72 -11.20
C ALA A 199 -6.25 -16.75 -11.01
N ILE A 200 -5.80 -17.00 -9.78
CA ILE A 200 -4.41 -17.31 -9.43
C ILE A 200 -4.41 -18.63 -8.64
N ASP A 201 -3.58 -19.60 -9.05
CA ASP A 201 -3.47 -20.94 -8.45
C ASP A 201 -4.83 -21.65 -8.27
N GLY A 202 -5.77 -21.38 -9.20
CA GLY A 202 -7.14 -21.90 -9.15
C GLY A 202 -8.12 -21.13 -8.28
N GLN A 203 -7.68 -20.14 -7.51
CA GLN A 203 -8.54 -19.26 -6.74
C GLN A 203 -9.06 -18.14 -7.64
N PRO A 204 -10.39 -17.97 -7.79
CA PRO A 204 -10.98 -16.89 -8.57
C PRO A 204 -10.56 -15.52 -8.07
N ILE A 205 -10.39 -14.57 -8.99
CA ILE A 205 -10.02 -13.18 -8.72
C ILE A 205 -11.07 -12.26 -9.34
N ASP A 206 -11.70 -11.44 -8.51
CA ASP A 206 -12.77 -10.53 -8.94
C ASP A 206 -12.29 -9.07 -9.06
N ASP A 207 -11.22 -8.71 -8.34
CA ASP A 207 -10.70 -7.34 -8.34
C ASP A 207 -9.18 -7.24 -8.22
N ALA A 208 -8.67 -6.04 -8.48
CA ALA A 208 -7.23 -5.75 -8.46
C ALA A 208 -6.61 -5.81 -7.06
N ALA A 209 -7.37 -5.47 -6.00
CA ALA A 209 -6.87 -5.50 -4.64
C ALA A 209 -6.63 -6.95 -4.17
N GLN A 210 -7.54 -7.86 -4.54
CA GLN A 210 -7.41 -9.29 -4.27
C GLN A 210 -6.18 -9.90 -4.97
N LEU A 211 -5.95 -9.53 -6.25
CA LEU A 211 -4.74 -9.95 -6.97
C LEU A 211 -3.48 -9.44 -6.26
N GLN A 212 -3.46 -8.16 -5.90
CA GLN A 212 -2.36 -7.53 -5.18
C GLN A 212 -2.07 -8.29 -3.87
N SER A 213 -3.09 -8.53 -3.05
CA SER A 213 -2.97 -9.23 -1.77
C SER A 213 -2.38 -10.65 -1.93
N ILE A 214 -2.80 -11.39 -2.96
CA ILE A 214 -2.24 -12.74 -3.24
C ILE A 214 -0.77 -12.65 -3.64
N VAL A 215 -0.40 -11.68 -4.48
CA VAL A 215 1.00 -11.48 -4.88
C VAL A 215 1.85 -11.08 -3.67
N ASP A 216 1.39 -10.14 -2.85
CA ASP A 216 2.11 -9.67 -1.66
C ASP A 216 2.31 -10.81 -0.63
N GLY A 217 1.29 -11.63 -0.42
CA GLY A 217 1.35 -12.79 0.49
C GLY A 217 2.12 -14.00 -0.05
N SER A 218 2.48 -14.04 -1.33
CA SER A 218 3.09 -15.22 -1.95
C SER A 218 4.55 -15.45 -1.56
N GLY A 219 5.26 -14.40 -1.16
CA GLY A 219 6.72 -14.42 -0.97
C GLY A 219 7.50 -14.27 -2.28
N LEU A 220 8.83 -14.08 -2.14
CA LEU A 220 9.74 -13.90 -3.26
C LEU A 220 10.06 -15.21 -3.98
N ASN A 221 10.32 -15.13 -5.29
CA ASN A 221 10.70 -16.27 -6.14
C ASN A 221 9.64 -17.40 -6.16
N LYS A 222 8.39 -17.07 -5.95
CA LYS A 222 7.26 -18.01 -6.02
C LYS A 222 6.62 -17.98 -7.40
N GLY A 223 6.39 -19.17 -7.95
CA GLY A 223 5.67 -19.32 -9.23
C GLY A 223 4.18 -19.38 -8.99
N LEU A 224 3.46 -18.36 -9.39
CA LEU A 224 2.00 -18.28 -9.37
C LEU A 224 1.42 -18.64 -10.72
N GLN A 225 0.37 -19.47 -10.76
CA GLN A 225 -0.32 -19.86 -11.99
C GLN A 225 -1.49 -18.92 -12.27
N PHE A 226 -1.32 -18.01 -13.20
CA PHE A 226 -2.37 -17.08 -13.62
C PHE A 226 -3.26 -17.74 -14.68
N SER A 227 -4.58 -17.74 -14.45
CA SER A 227 -5.59 -18.04 -15.47
C SER A 227 -5.96 -16.74 -16.16
N VAL A 228 -5.79 -16.70 -17.48
CA VAL A 228 -5.87 -15.46 -18.27
C VAL A 228 -6.77 -15.67 -19.47
N ILE A 229 -7.68 -14.74 -19.72
CA ILE A 229 -8.45 -14.67 -20.97
C ILE A 229 -7.80 -13.61 -21.87
N ARG A 230 -7.41 -14.02 -23.07
CA ARG A 230 -6.83 -13.17 -24.13
C ARG A 230 -7.65 -13.28 -25.39
N GLY A 231 -8.51 -12.30 -25.68
CA GLY A 231 -9.55 -12.43 -26.69
C GLY A 231 -10.43 -13.64 -26.38
N ASP A 232 -10.52 -14.59 -27.30
CA ASP A 232 -11.32 -15.81 -27.13
C ASP A 232 -10.54 -17.01 -26.56
N ARG A 233 -9.31 -16.80 -26.09
CA ARG A 233 -8.42 -17.88 -25.63
C ARG A 233 -8.23 -17.86 -24.12
N ASN A 234 -8.41 -19.03 -23.49
CA ASN A 234 -8.02 -19.25 -22.11
C ASN A 234 -6.56 -19.73 -22.07
N LEU A 235 -5.73 -19.03 -21.29
CA LEU A 235 -4.31 -19.31 -21.11
C LEU A 235 -4.01 -19.56 -19.64
N LYS A 236 -2.99 -20.37 -19.39
CA LYS A 236 -2.37 -20.51 -18.07
C LYS A 236 -0.93 -20.03 -18.18
N LEU A 237 -0.60 -18.98 -17.45
CA LEU A 237 0.73 -18.38 -17.45
C LEU A 237 1.35 -18.54 -16.06
N ARG A 238 2.59 -19.03 -16.02
CA ARG A 238 3.34 -19.10 -14.76
C ARG A 238 4.16 -17.82 -14.59
N VAL A 239 3.81 -17.03 -13.60
CA VAL A 239 4.50 -15.77 -13.26
C VAL A 239 5.31 -16.02 -11.97
N VAL A 240 6.61 -15.76 -12.01
CA VAL A 240 7.49 -15.95 -10.84
C VAL A 240 7.71 -14.59 -10.19
N THR A 241 7.28 -14.43 -8.93
CA THR A 241 7.44 -13.16 -8.21
C THR A 241 8.90 -12.79 -7.98
N THR A 242 9.21 -11.50 -8.04
CA THR A 242 10.54 -10.98 -7.71
C THR A 242 10.40 -9.83 -6.69
N GLN A 243 11.53 -9.35 -6.15
CA GLN A 243 11.54 -8.18 -5.30
C GLN A 243 11.15 -6.92 -6.09
N LEU A 244 10.21 -6.14 -5.59
CA LEU A 244 9.97 -4.78 -6.08
C LEU A 244 11.22 -3.95 -5.76
N GLN A 245 11.86 -3.42 -6.76
CA GLN A 245 12.93 -2.45 -6.58
C GLN A 245 12.30 -1.07 -6.46
N GLY A 246 12.67 -0.31 -5.42
CA GLY A 246 12.25 1.09 -5.32
C GLY A 246 12.59 1.81 -6.63
N MET A 247 11.67 2.62 -7.16
CA MET A 247 11.99 3.40 -8.35
C MET A 247 13.13 4.35 -8.00
N PRO A 248 14.16 4.52 -8.86
CA PRO A 248 15.14 5.56 -8.65
C PRO A 248 14.41 6.90 -8.58
N GLN A 249 14.60 7.62 -7.50
CA GLN A 249 14.09 8.99 -7.36
C GLN A 249 14.70 9.81 -8.50
N SER A 250 13.85 10.30 -9.39
CA SER A 250 14.22 11.19 -10.50
C SER A 250 14.39 12.63 -10.01
#